data_085129bac019551ecd012ee335a6d7b8
#
_entry.id   085129bac019551ecd012ee335a6d7b8
#
_cell.length_a   1.000
_cell.length_b   1.000
_cell.length_c   1.000
_cell.angle_alpha   90.00
_cell.angle_beta   90.00
_cell.angle_gamma   90.00
#
_symmetry.space_group_name_H-M   'P 1'
#
loop_
_entity.id
_entity.type
_entity.pdbx_description
1 polymer ?
#
loop_
_entity_poly.entity_id
_entity_poly.type
_entity_poly.pdbx_seq_one_letter_code
_entity_poly.pdbx_strand_id
1 'polypeptide(L)'
;TLGEPLTWDGSESGFDSVVGGDMNYCFQNSADILSSDDMTLANLEGTFTDATSHLDKEFVFGSPSEYCEMLVNGSVECVNLANNHTYDYLDEGLADTQETLTSYGVVWSNEYTIATYEVRGVLIGMAGTSFSSYSQTMFDAIDDMKAMGCNIIIISCHWGYERDYEPRA
;
A
#
# COMPACT_ATOMS: atom_id res chain seq x y z
N THR A 1 7.56 -0.36 -4.62
CA THR A 1 6.84 0.85 -5.04
C THR A 1 6.40 0.73 -6.48
N LEU A 2 5.18 1.18 -6.78
CA LEU A 2 4.71 1.38 -8.15
C LEU A 2 4.96 2.86 -8.48
N GLY A 3 6.10 3.19 -9.02
CA GLY A 3 6.48 4.55 -9.38
C GLY A 3 7.94 4.86 -9.09
N GLU A 4 8.29 6.09 -9.34
CA GLU A 4 9.67 6.53 -9.31
C GLU A 4 9.99 7.33 -8.05
N PRO A 5 11.16 7.12 -7.44
CA PRO A 5 11.68 8.13 -6.54
C PRO A 5 12.00 9.38 -7.35
N LEU A 6 11.67 10.55 -6.83
CA LEU A 6 12.25 11.78 -7.35
C LEU A 6 13.77 11.66 -7.22
N THR A 7 14.45 11.63 -8.35
CA THR A 7 15.92 11.61 -8.32
C THR A 7 16.44 13.01 -8.04
N TRP A 8 17.57 13.10 -7.35
CA TRP A 8 18.22 14.37 -6.98
C TRP A 8 18.51 15.32 -8.15
N ASP A 9 18.63 14.80 -9.34
CA ASP A 9 18.96 15.56 -10.54
C ASP A 9 17.73 15.82 -11.43
N GLY A 10 16.54 15.38 -11.01
CA GLY A 10 15.33 15.49 -11.82
C GLY A 10 15.38 14.64 -13.09
N SER A 11 16.35 13.71 -13.18
CA SER A 11 16.37 12.75 -14.27
C SER A 11 15.22 11.76 -14.10
N GLU A 12 14.56 11.42 -15.20
CA GLU A 12 13.55 10.38 -15.22
C GLU A 12 14.18 9.08 -14.70
N SER A 13 13.56 8.47 -13.68
CA SER A 13 13.96 7.15 -13.25
C SER A 13 13.60 6.13 -14.34
N GLY A 14 14.19 4.96 -14.25
CA GLY A 14 13.96 3.94 -15.27
C GLY A 14 12.59 3.29 -15.24
N PHE A 15 11.72 3.56 -14.23
CA PHE A 15 10.44 2.87 -14.07
C PHE A 15 9.54 3.10 -15.27
N ASP A 16 9.20 4.33 -15.58
CA ASP A 16 8.32 4.68 -16.72
C ASP A 16 8.90 4.20 -18.05
N SER A 17 10.21 4.28 -18.21
CA SER A 17 10.88 3.80 -19.43
C SER A 17 10.84 2.27 -19.55
N VAL A 18 10.84 1.54 -18.44
CA VAL A 18 10.76 0.09 -18.39
C VAL A 18 9.34 -0.41 -18.57
N VAL A 19 8.39 0.21 -17.87
CA VAL A 19 6.96 -0.13 -17.95
C VAL A 19 6.37 0.26 -19.30
N GLY A 20 6.80 1.40 -19.87
CA GLY A 20 6.41 1.84 -21.22
C GLY A 20 4.90 1.99 -21.41
N GLY A 21 4.15 2.25 -20.34
CA GLY A 21 2.68 2.32 -20.36
C GLY A 21 1.97 0.96 -20.30
N ASP A 22 2.69 -0.14 -20.15
CA ASP A 22 2.08 -1.47 -19.97
C ASP A 22 1.70 -1.69 -18.50
N MET A 23 0.41 -1.49 -18.19
CA MET A 23 -0.13 -1.66 -16.83
C MET A 23 -0.15 -3.12 -16.33
N ASN A 24 0.22 -4.09 -17.17
CA ASN A 24 0.40 -5.49 -16.75
C ASN A 24 1.84 -5.82 -16.37
N TYR A 25 2.79 -4.96 -16.74
CA TYR A 25 4.23 -5.25 -16.66
C TYR A 25 4.67 -5.74 -15.27
N CYS A 26 4.27 -5.06 -14.21
CA CYS A 26 4.72 -5.35 -12.84
C CYS A 26 4.29 -6.74 -12.35
N PHE A 27 3.14 -7.23 -12.80
CA PHE A 27 2.54 -8.49 -12.34
C PHE A 27 2.52 -9.58 -13.40
N GLN A 28 3.03 -9.35 -14.61
CA GLN A 28 2.94 -10.27 -15.76
C GLN A 28 3.40 -11.71 -15.47
N ASN A 29 4.31 -11.88 -14.50
CA ASN A 29 4.84 -13.20 -14.12
C ASN A 29 4.20 -13.78 -12.86
N SER A 30 3.31 -13.07 -12.21
CA SER A 30 2.64 -13.49 -10.95
C SER A 30 1.12 -13.42 -11.02
N ALA A 31 0.55 -12.75 -12.03
CA ALA A 31 -0.89 -12.55 -12.15
C ALA A 31 -1.67 -13.86 -12.14
N ASP A 32 -1.18 -14.93 -12.79
CA ASP A 32 -1.84 -16.24 -12.80
C ASP A 32 -1.94 -16.85 -11.38
N ILE A 33 -0.96 -16.58 -10.52
CA ILE A 33 -0.95 -17.04 -9.13
C ILE A 33 -1.92 -16.20 -8.31
N LEU A 34 -1.80 -14.88 -8.39
CA LEU A 34 -2.60 -13.94 -7.61
C LEU A 34 -4.08 -13.98 -7.99
N SER A 35 -4.39 -14.16 -9.29
CA SER A 35 -5.78 -14.32 -9.76
C SER A 35 -6.43 -15.65 -9.38
N SER A 36 -5.65 -16.61 -8.89
CA SER A 36 -6.15 -17.92 -8.46
C SER A 36 -6.38 -18.04 -6.96
N ASP A 37 -5.93 -17.07 -6.18
CA ASP A 37 -6.17 -17.02 -4.74
C ASP A 37 -7.52 -16.35 -4.39
N ASP A 38 -7.83 -16.26 -3.13
CA ASP A 38 -9.07 -15.66 -2.65
C ASP A 38 -8.90 -14.17 -2.31
N MET A 39 -7.69 -13.72 -2.04
CA MET A 39 -7.36 -12.34 -1.72
C MET A 39 -5.83 -12.15 -1.69
N THR A 40 -5.36 -11.16 -2.41
CA THR A 40 -4.00 -10.65 -2.30
C THR A 40 -3.97 -9.34 -1.50
N LEU A 41 -3.19 -9.29 -0.44
CA LEU A 41 -2.88 -8.07 0.33
C LEU A 41 -1.42 -7.67 0.09
N ALA A 42 -1.20 -6.46 -0.41
CA ALA A 42 0.14 -5.91 -0.65
C ALA A 42 0.44 -4.68 0.22
N ASN A 43 1.72 -4.39 0.45
CA ASN A 43 2.15 -3.10 0.97
C ASN A 43 2.30 -2.12 -0.20
N LEU A 44 1.50 -1.04 -0.21
CA LEU A 44 1.64 0.05 -1.16
C LEU A 44 2.52 1.13 -0.54
N GLU A 45 3.80 1.12 -0.91
CA GLU A 45 4.80 2.05 -0.40
C GLU A 45 5.05 3.16 -1.42
N GLY A 46 4.37 4.28 -1.22
CA GLY A 46 4.31 5.42 -2.12
C GLY A 46 2.88 5.95 -2.24
N THR A 47 2.71 7.00 -3.03
CA THR A 47 1.44 7.70 -3.21
C THR A 47 1.02 7.71 -4.67
N PHE A 48 -0.28 7.65 -4.92
CA PHE A 48 -0.89 7.96 -6.21
C PHE A 48 -1.38 9.41 -6.16
N THR A 49 -0.65 10.34 -6.77
CA THR A 49 -0.98 11.77 -6.70
C THR A 49 -0.29 12.56 -7.80
N ASP A 50 -0.92 13.64 -8.22
CA ASP A 50 -0.33 14.67 -9.06
C ASP A 50 0.16 15.88 -8.24
N ALA A 51 0.11 15.82 -6.91
CA ALA A 51 0.61 16.87 -6.03
C ALA A 51 2.09 17.12 -6.27
N THR A 52 2.49 18.37 -6.15
CA THR A 52 3.90 18.79 -6.33
C THR A 52 4.61 19.10 -5.02
N SER A 53 3.84 19.27 -3.94
CA SER A 53 4.38 19.51 -2.59
C SER A 53 4.67 18.19 -1.91
N HIS A 54 5.87 18.02 -1.42
CA HIS A 54 6.33 16.78 -0.78
C HIS A 54 7.24 17.04 0.41
N LEU A 55 7.49 16.01 1.20
CA LEU A 55 8.47 16.06 2.29
C LEU A 55 9.88 16.26 1.75
N ASP A 56 10.69 17.01 2.51
CA ASP A 56 12.12 17.19 2.22
C ASP A 56 12.91 16.00 2.79
N LYS A 57 12.99 14.92 2.00
CA LYS A 57 13.74 13.71 2.34
C LYS A 57 14.37 13.08 1.09
N GLU A 58 15.33 12.19 1.29
CA GLU A 58 16.13 11.61 0.22
C GLU A 58 15.30 10.82 -0.82
N PHE A 59 14.31 10.06 -0.33
CA PHE A 59 13.43 9.26 -1.18
C PHE A 59 11.99 9.69 -0.99
N VAL A 60 11.35 10.11 -2.05
CA VAL A 60 9.95 10.51 -2.13
C VAL A 60 9.31 9.73 -3.27
N PHE A 61 8.29 8.94 -2.99
CA PHE A 61 7.66 8.05 -3.97
C PHE A 61 6.26 8.55 -4.33
N GLY A 62 6.11 8.95 -5.59
CA GLY A 62 4.83 9.34 -6.17
C GLY A 62 4.64 8.70 -7.54
N SER A 63 3.41 8.52 -7.92
CA SER A 63 3.02 7.97 -9.22
C SER A 63 1.71 8.57 -9.67
N PRO A 64 1.48 8.66 -10.98
CA PRO A 64 0.18 9.00 -11.51
C PRO A 64 -0.91 8.04 -11.02
N SER A 65 -2.12 8.55 -10.83
CA SER A 65 -3.26 7.77 -10.34
C SER A 65 -3.63 6.58 -11.24
N GLU A 66 -3.39 6.69 -12.56
CA GLU A 66 -3.61 5.59 -13.50
C GLU A 66 -2.76 4.35 -13.22
N TYR A 67 -1.64 4.47 -12.49
CA TYR A 67 -0.83 3.30 -12.11
C TYR A 67 -1.53 2.37 -11.12
N CYS A 68 -2.63 2.82 -10.50
CA CYS A 68 -3.50 1.94 -9.73
C CYS A 68 -4.08 0.79 -10.58
N GLU A 69 -4.21 0.98 -11.90
CA GLU A 69 -4.61 -0.09 -12.82
C GLU A 69 -3.68 -1.30 -12.75
N MET A 70 -2.39 -1.09 -12.44
CA MET A 70 -1.44 -2.20 -12.26
C MET A 70 -1.86 -3.14 -11.13
N LEU A 71 -2.39 -2.60 -10.02
CA LEU A 71 -2.88 -3.41 -8.91
C LEU A 71 -4.07 -4.25 -9.35
N VAL A 72 -5.04 -3.64 -10.04
CA VAL A 72 -6.23 -4.32 -10.54
C VAL A 72 -5.86 -5.43 -11.53
N ASN A 73 -5.00 -5.12 -12.48
CA ASN A 73 -4.53 -6.10 -13.48
C ASN A 73 -3.68 -7.19 -12.84
N GLY A 74 -3.03 -6.91 -11.72
CA GLY A 74 -2.26 -7.86 -10.93
C GLY A 74 -3.08 -8.71 -9.97
N SER A 75 -4.42 -8.55 -9.92
CA SER A 75 -5.30 -9.21 -8.94
C SER A 75 -4.91 -8.89 -7.49
N VAL A 76 -4.67 -7.62 -7.20
CA VAL A 76 -4.42 -7.13 -5.84
C VAL A 76 -5.70 -6.48 -5.33
N GLU A 77 -6.42 -7.15 -4.46
CA GLU A 77 -7.70 -6.69 -3.92
C GLU A 77 -7.53 -5.70 -2.78
N CYS A 78 -6.45 -5.85 -2.03
CA CYS A 78 -6.24 -5.09 -0.80
C CYS A 78 -4.82 -4.55 -0.70
N VAL A 79 -4.68 -3.35 -0.14
CA VAL A 79 -3.37 -2.76 0.15
C VAL A 79 -3.29 -2.20 1.58
N ASN A 80 -2.09 -2.27 2.15
CA ASN A 80 -1.74 -1.55 3.36
C ASN A 80 -0.97 -0.27 3.01
N LEU A 81 -1.41 0.86 3.57
CA LEU A 81 -0.77 2.16 3.43
C LEU A 81 0.09 2.56 4.64
N ALA A 82 0.13 1.74 5.71
CA ALA A 82 0.92 2.05 6.91
C ALA A 82 2.40 1.73 6.67
N ASN A 83 3.16 2.73 6.20
CA ASN A 83 4.60 2.65 5.96
C ASN A 83 5.25 4.04 6.05
N ASN A 84 6.56 4.11 5.90
CA ASN A 84 7.33 5.35 6.01
C ASN A 84 7.19 6.30 4.80
N HIS A 85 6.51 5.87 3.74
CA HIS A 85 6.25 6.65 2.53
C HIS A 85 4.79 7.12 2.38
N THR A 86 3.94 6.83 3.38
CA THR A 86 2.52 7.19 3.39
C THR A 86 2.26 8.68 3.17
N TYR A 87 3.12 9.52 3.74
CA TYR A 87 3.00 10.97 3.72
C TYR A 87 4.04 11.67 2.85
N ASP A 88 4.62 10.97 1.89
CA ASP A 88 5.63 11.55 1.00
C ASP A 88 5.17 12.86 0.35
N TYR A 89 3.93 12.89 -0.08
CA TYR A 89 3.25 14.06 -0.64
C TYR A 89 2.24 14.67 0.34
N LEU A 90 2.57 14.64 1.64
CA LEU A 90 1.78 15.24 2.71
C LEU A 90 0.35 14.65 2.78
N ASP A 91 -0.56 15.35 3.45
CA ASP A 91 -1.96 14.92 3.56
C ASP A 91 -2.68 14.88 2.21
N GLU A 92 -2.29 15.73 1.27
CA GLU A 92 -2.85 15.77 -0.09
C GLU A 92 -2.56 14.46 -0.83
N GLY A 93 -1.29 14.03 -0.85
CA GLY A 93 -0.93 12.77 -1.51
C GLY A 93 -1.57 11.54 -0.88
N LEU A 94 -1.75 11.52 0.44
CA LEU A 94 -2.49 10.44 1.10
C LEU A 94 -3.97 10.45 0.70
N ALA A 95 -4.61 11.62 0.69
CA ALA A 95 -6.02 11.74 0.30
C ALA A 95 -6.25 11.30 -1.15
N ASP A 96 -5.40 11.75 -2.08
CA ASP A 96 -5.43 11.36 -3.49
C ASP A 96 -5.27 9.85 -3.66
N THR A 97 -4.33 9.26 -2.90
CA THR A 97 -4.10 7.80 -2.92
C THR A 97 -5.33 7.04 -2.46
N GLN A 98 -5.97 7.46 -1.37
CA GLN A 98 -7.19 6.83 -0.84
C GLN A 98 -8.36 6.95 -1.81
N GLU A 99 -8.55 8.11 -2.43
CA GLU A 99 -9.57 8.33 -3.45
C GLU A 99 -9.31 7.46 -4.69
N THR A 100 -8.07 7.42 -5.17
CA THR A 100 -7.65 6.59 -6.29
C THR A 100 -7.96 5.12 -6.03
N LEU A 101 -7.48 4.55 -4.94
CA LEU A 101 -7.71 3.15 -4.57
C LEU A 101 -9.20 2.84 -4.50
N THR A 102 -9.98 3.72 -3.85
CA THR A 102 -11.42 3.57 -3.75
C THR A 102 -12.10 3.57 -5.12
N SER A 103 -11.69 4.45 -6.03
CA SER A 103 -12.25 4.56 -7.38
C SER A 103 -11.98 3.33 -8.25
N TYR A 104 -10.82 2.68 -8.03
CA TYR A 104 -10.45 1.43 -8.71
C TYR A 104 -10.98 0.17 -8.01
N GLY A 105 -11.66 0.32 -6.87
CA GLY A 105 -12.22 -0.80 -6.11
C GLY A 105 -11.20 -1.59 -5.30
N VAL A 106 -10.00 -1.04 -5.09
CA VAL A 106 -8.97 -1.63 -4.23
C VAL A 106 -9.23 -1.23 -2.79
N VAL A 107 -9.36 -2.21 -1.92
CA VAL A 107 -9.58 -1.99 -0.48
C VAL A 107 -8.26 -1.58 0.17
N TRP A 108 -8.29 -0.58 1.04
CA TRP A 108 -7.08 -0.10 1.70
C TRP A 108 -7.27 0.04 3.22
N SER A 109 -6.19 -0.22 3.96
CA SER A 109 -6.08 0.03 5.39
C SER A 109 -4.82 0.83 5.68
N ASN A 110 -4.78 1.48 6.84
CA ASN A 110 -3.59 2.15 7.34
C ASN A 110 -3.51 2.05 8.87
N GLU A 111 -2.75 2.93 9.53
CA GLU A 111 -2.58 2.96 10.98
C GLU A 111 -3.85 3.34 11.75
N TYR A 112 -4.77 4.06 11.09
CA TYR A 112 -5.96 4.67 11.72
C TYR A 112 -7.26 4.20 11.09
N THR A 113 -7.17 3.45 9.99
CA THR A 113 -8.33 2.98 9.23
C THR A 113 -8.29 1.47 9.10
N ILE A 114 -9.27 0.82 9.71
CA ILE A 114 -9.53 -0.60 9.53
C ILE A 114 -10.26 -0.78 8.18
N ALA A 115 -9.86 -1.79 7.44
CA ALA A 115 -10.59 -2.26 6.28
C ALA A 115 -11.12 -3.67 6.49
N THR A 116 -12.19 -4.01 5.79
CA THR A 116 -12.72 -5.37 5.77
C THR A 116 -12.87 -5.86 4.34
N TYR A 117 -12.62 -7.14 4.13
CA TYR A 117 -12.84 -7.83 2.88
C TYR A 117 -13.58 -9.14 3.15
N GLU A 118 -14.64 -9.41 2.39
CA GLU A 118 -15.41 -10.65 2.54
C GLU A 118 -15.23 -11.54 1.32
N VAL A 119 -14.81 -12.76 1.55
CA VAL A 119 -14.66 -13.77 0.50
C VAL A 119 -15.14 -15.12 1.01
N ARG A 120 -15.99 -15.80 0.21
CA ARG A 120 -16.58 -17.12 0.52
C ARG A 120 -17.23 -17.21 1.92
N GLY A 121 -17.81 -16.09 2.40
CA GLY A 121 -18.45 -16.03 3.72
C GLY A 121 -17.46 -15.91 4.89
N VAL A 122 -16.18 -15.62 4.60
CA VAL A 122 -15.14 -15.31 5.60
C VAL A 122 -14.93 -13.81 5.60
N LEU A 123 -15.18 -13.14 6.73
CA LEU A 123 -14.92 -11.73 6.92
C LEU A 123 -13.47 -11.55 7.42
N ILE A 124 -12.66 -10.86 6.64
CA ILE A 124 -11.25 -10.57 6.93
C ILE A 124 -11.14 -9.11 7.34
N GLY A 125 -10.60 -8.83 8.52
CA GLY A 125 -10.28 -7.48 8.98
C GLY A 125 -8.80 -7.19 8.78
N MET A 126 -8.46 -5.98 8.33
CA MET A 126 -7.10 -5.55 8.03
C MET A 126 -6.81 -4.19 8.65
N ALA A 127 -5.63 -4.07 9.25
CA ALA A 127 -5.06 -2.80 9.68
C ALA A 127 -3.55 -2.83 9.48
N GLY A 128 -2.93 -1.66 9.49
CA GLY A 128 -1.49 -1.55 9.35
C GLY A 128 -0.83 -0.89 10.57
N THR A 129 0.46 -1.04 10.68
CA THR A 129 1.29 -0.28 11.62
C THR A 129 2.66 -0.03 11.02
N SER A 130 3.17 1.18 11.21
CA SER A 130 4.56 1.53 10.92
C SER A 130 5.36 1.60 12.22
N PHE A 131 6.67 1.76 12.09
CA PHE A 131 7.58 1.83 13.24
C PHE A 131 7.23 2.89 14.28
N SER A 132 6.53 3.96 13.87
CA SER A 132 6.17 5.08 14.75
C SER A 132 4.85 4.88 15.51
N SER A 133 3.99 3.95 15.06
CA SER A 133 2.64 3.76 15.60
C SER A 133 2.42 2.43 16.32
N TYR A 134 3.47 1.78 16.66
CA TYR A 134 3.58 0.44 17.28
C TYR A 134 2.73 0.23 18.54
N SER A 135 1.83 1.01 18.95
CA SER A 135 1.32 0.90 20.31
C SER A 135 -0.14 0.49 20.42
N GLN A 136 -0.86 1.32 21.13
CA GLN A 136 -2.24 1.08 21.53
C GLN A 136 -3.18 1.02 20.33
N THR A 137 -2.93 1.84 19.31
CA THR A 137 -3.77 1.88 18.08
C THR A 137 -3.90 0.52 17.42
N MET A 138 -2.81 -0.26 17.36
CA MET A 138 -2.84 -1.62 16.79
C MET A 138 -3.71 -2.57 17.63
N PHE A 139 -3.61 -2.51 18.95
CA PHE A 139 -4.43 -3.35 19.83
C PHE A 139 -5.90 -2.95 19.78
N ASP A 140 -6.19 -1.66 19.76
CA ASP A 140 -7.54 -1.14 19.59
C ASP A 140 -8.15 -1.62 18.25
N ALA A 141 -7.39 -1.54 17.16
CA ALA A 141 -7.81 -2.05 15.86
C ALA A 141 -8.12 -3.56 15.88
N ILE A 142 -7.32 -4.36 16.59
CA ILE A 142 -7.59 -5.80 16.77
C ILE A 142 -8.91 -6.03 17.52
N ASP A 143 -9.14 -5.28 18.59
CA ASP A 143 -10.35 -5.44 19.39
C ASP A 143 -11.60 -4.95 18.62
N ASP A 144 -11.48 -3.87 17.84
CA ASP A 144 -12.54 -3.39 16.95
C ASP A 144 -12.86 -4.44 15.86
N MET A 145 -11.86 -5.02 15.21
CA MET A 145 -12.09 -6.07 14.20
C MET A 145 -12.75 -7.33 14.80
N LYS A 146 -12.39 -7.70 16.04
CA LYS A 146 -13.11 -8.76 16.76
C LYS A 146 -14.59 -8.38 17.02
N ALA A 147 -14.83 -7.14 17.45
CA ALA A 147 -16.17 -6.64 17.69
C ALA A 147 -17.01 -6.57 16.40
N MET A 148 -16.38 -6.29 15.25
CA MET A 148 -16.99 -6.35 13.92
C MET A 148 -17.32 -7.79 13.47
N GLY A 149 -16.83 -8.80 14.18
CA GLY A 149 -17.07 -10.20 13.84
C GLY A 149 -16.13 -10.76 12.76
N CYS A 150 -14.97 -10.14 12.55
CA CYS A 150 -13.98 -10.65 11.62
C CYS A 150 -13.54 -12.07 12.00
N ASN A 151 -13.54 -12.95 11.02
CA ASN A 151 -13.11 -14.33 11.19
C ASN A 151 -11.58 -14.47 11.17
N ILE A 152 -10.94 -13.61 10.36
CA ILE A 152 -9.49 -13.49 10.23
C ILE A 152 -9.13 -12.03 10.49
N ILE A 153 -8.03 -11.81 11.23
CA ILE A 153 -7.49 -10.48 11.48
C ILE A 153 -6.05 -10.45 10.98
N ILE A 154 -5.76 -9.50 10.12
CA ILE A 154 -4.43 -9.29 9.55
C ILE A 154 -3.91 -7.93 10.02
N ILE A 155 -2.73 -7.92 10.64
CA ILE A 155 -1.98 -6.71 10.93
C ILE A 155 -0.75 -6.70 10.05
N SER A 156 -0.70 -5.76 9.12
CA SER A 156 0.47 -5.53 8.29
C SER A 156 1.48 -4.65 9.02
N CYS A 157 2.65 -5.17 9.30
CA CYS A 157 3.68 -4.49 10.07
C CYS A 157 4.82 -4.04 9.16
N HIS A 158 4.99 -2.72 9.04
CA HIS A 158 6.08 -2.13 8.28
C HIS A 158 7.14 -1.60 9.23
N TRP A 159 8.07 -2.46 9.65
CA TRP A 159 9.11 -2.13 10.63
C TRP A 159 10.42 -2.88 10.37
N GLY A 160 11.42 -2.57 11.15
CA GLY A 160 12.77 -3.12 11.04
C GLY A 160 13.79 -2.04 10.67
N TYR A 161 15.04 -2.44 10.58
CA TYR A 161 16.12 -1.56 10.16
C TYR A 161 16.54 -1.92 8.73
N GLU A 162 16.66 -0.93 7.89
CA GLU A 162 17.18 -1.12 6.55
C GLU A 162 18.55 -1.81 6.57
N ARG A 163 18.74 -2.78 5.67
CA ARG A 163 19.97 -3.57 5.55
C ARG A 163 20.32 -4.44 6.77
N ASP A 164 19.43 -4.58 7.73
CA ASP A 164 19.56 -5.52 8.83
C ASP A 164 18.70 -6.75 8.54
N TYR A 165 19.34 -7.88 8.32
CA TYR A 165 18.68 -9.14 7.94
C TYR A 165 18.35 -10.03 9.13
N GLU A 166 18.72 -9.61 10.34
CA GLU A 166 18.42 -10.33 11.57
C GLU A 166 17.38 -9.54 12.37
N PRO A 167 16.23 -10.15 12.72
CA PRO A 167 15.25 -9.50 13.57
C PRO A 167 15.89 -9.16 14.93
N ARG A 168 15.74 -7.92 15.36
CA ARG A 168 16.14 -7.50 16.71
C ARG A 168 14.99 -7.74 17.67
N ALA A 169 15.32 -8.32 18.84
CA ALA A 169 14.36 -8.54 19.93
C ALA A 169 13.98 -7.24 20.63
#